data_9e0f62a5198f00a4069d564e457b2ff2
#
_entry.id   9e0f62a5198f00a4069d564e457b2ff2
#
_cell.length_a   1.000
_cell.length_b   1.000
_cell.length_c   1.000
_cell.angle_alpha   90.00
_cell.angle_beta   90.00
_cell.angle_gamma   90.00
#
_symmetry.space_group_name_H-M   'P 1'
#
loop_
_entity.id
_entity.type
_entity.pdbx_description
1 polymer ?
#
loop_
_entity_poly.entity_id
_entity_poly.type
_entity_poly.pdbx_seq_one_letter_code
_entity_poly.pdbx_strand_id
1 'polypeptide(L)'
;MPPPRRSAGRALVLIALLILLGLSLILNLFLTVGSLGGSSSTQSILTSGNAGQRIAVIPIMGVIDRHQAEMFSRLIHRAEEDSAVKALIIQIDSPGGTVTASDQMYNRLLTFKKNCKNSGRNVPVVISMSELGTSGAYYLSCAGDYLIAERTALTGNIGVLFPNYNYSKLLDKIGVQDLTVVSTGTPYKDAGDPGNPPTTRATAYFQANVDSAFDMFKDVVNTARKSKLPKGVTIDDVADGRAFPAADALKKGLIDQVGYLEDAESYAATAAGLKNPEIVKYQEPASFFSILSGEADSKYDRPGITIKLDASALDRLQSSRMMYLYRGETPPSR
;
A
#
# COMPACT_ATOMS: atom_id res chain seq x y z
N MET A 1 -58.33 -38.08 -38.80
CA MET A 1 -57.33 -37.03 -38.77
C MET A 1 -56.33 -37.32 -37.67
N PRO A 2 -55.04 -37.46 -37.94
CA PRO A 2 -54.05 -37.64 -36.86
C PRO A 2 -53.84 -36.31 -36.13
N PRO A 3 -53.58 -36.31 -34.79
CA PRO A 3 -53.38 -35.08 -34.00
C PRO A 3 -52.08 -34.40 -34.43
N PRO A 4 -52.02 -33.05 -34.34
CA PRO A 4 -50.83 -32.32 -34.75
C PRO A 4 -49.64 -32.67 -33.86
N ARG A 5 -48.55 -33.13 -34.50
CA ARG A 5 -47.22 -33.30 -33.83
C ARG A 5 -46.76 -31.97 -33.24
N ARG A 6 -46.92 -31.81 -31.93
CA ARG A 6 -46.27 -30.70 -31.21
C ARG A 6 -44.79 -30.78 -31.46
N SER A 7 -44.21 -29.77 -32.08
CA SER A 7 -42.80 -29.78 -32.51
C SER A 7 -41.89 -29.93 -31.29
N ALA A 8 -41.14 -31.03 -31.19
CA ALA A 8 -40.12 -31.23 -30.16
C ALA A 8 -39.14 -30.05 -30.04
N GLY A 9 -38.94 -29.29 -31.12
CA GLY A 9 -38.13 -28.09 -31.13
C GLY A 9 -38.65 -26.94 -30.23
N ARG A 10 -39.99 -26.76 -30.14
CA ARG A 10 -40.56 -25.73 -29.22
C ARG A 10 -40.39 -26.11 -27.75
N ALA A 11 -40.45 -27.39 -27.41
CA ALA A 11 -40.21 -27.87 -26.05
C ALA A 11 -38.72 -27.70 -25.64
N LEU A 12 -37.79 -28.00 -26.55
CA LEU A 12 -36.36 -27.81 -26.33
C LEU A 12 -35.99 -26.33 -26.15
N VAL A 13 -36.55 -25.43 -26.93
CA VAL A 13 -36.36 -23.97 -26.79
C VAL A 13 -36.89 -23.48 -25.45
N LEU A 14 -38.08 -23.92 -25.01
CA LEU A 14 -38.64 -23.58 -23.70
C LEU A 14 -37.77 -24.06 -22.55
N ILE A 15 -37.27 -25.28 -22.62
CA ILE A 15 -36.35 -25.84 -21.61
C ILE A 15 -35.06 -25.03 -21.56
N ALA A 16 -34.45 -24.68 -22.70
CA ALA A 16 -33.24 -23.85 -22.76
C ALA A 16 -33.48 -22.44 -22.15
N LEU A 17 -34.63 -21.82 -22.43
CA LEU A 17 -35.00 -20.53 -21.84
C LEU A 17 -35.23 -20.61 -20.34
N LEU A 18 -35.82 -21.68 -19.83
CA LEU A 18 -35.99 -21.90 -18.40
C LEU A 18 -34.65 -22.11 -17.68
N ILE A 19 -33.73 -22.84 -18.30
CA ILE A 19 -32.35 -23.02 -17.77
C ILE A 19 -31.62 -21.69 -17.74
N LEU A 20 -31.68 -20.87 -18.82
CA LEU A 20 -31.07 -19.54 -18.86
C LEU A 20 -31.69 -18.60 -17.85
N LEU A 21 -33.02 -18.63 -17.65
CA LEU A 21 -33.70 -17.86 -16.64
C LEU A 21 -33.28 -18.28 -15.22
N GLY A 22 -33.20 -19.60 -14.97
CA GLY A 22 -32.72 -20.14 -13.69
C GLY A 22 -31.27 -19.72 -13.38
N LEU A 23 -30.37 -19.82 -14.37
CA LEU A 23 -28.97 -19.35 -14.26
C LEU A 23 -28.91 -17.84 -14.01
N SER A 24 -29.73 -17.04 -14.71
CA SER A 24 -29.81 -15.58 -14.51
C SER A 24 -30.32 -15.23 -13.12
N LEU A 25 -31.33 -15.93 -12.60
CA LEU A 25 -31.85 -15.73 -11.24
C LEU A 25 -30.82 -16.10 -10.18
N ILE A 26 -30.11 -17.22 -10.36
CA ILE A 26 -29.03 -17.63 -9.46
C ILE A 26 -27.90 -16.60 -9.49
N LEU A 27 -27.49 -16.15 -10.67
CA LEU A 27 -26.47 -15.12 -10.82
C LEU A 27 -26.89 -13.79 -10.17
N ASN A 28 -28.13 -13.34 -10.39
CA ASN A 28 -28.65 -12.13 -9.76
C ASN A 28 -28.76 -12.26 -8.24
N LEU A 29 -29.20 -13.42 -7.73
CA LEU A 29 -29.22 -13.70 -6.29
C LEU A 29 -27.79 -13.67 -5.72
N PHE A 30 -26.83 -14.25 -6.42
CA PHE A 30 -25.41 -14.23 -6.03
C PHE A 30 -24.84 -12.80 -6.02
N LEU A 31 -25.15 -11.99 -7.03
CA LEU A 31 -24.74 -10.59 -7.11
C LEU A 31 -25.39 -9.73 -6.03
N THR A 32 -26.67 -9.95 -5.72
CA THR A 32 -27.38 -9.23 -4.64
C THR A 32 -26.91 -9.65 -3.25
N VAL A 33 -26.70 -10.94 -3.00
CA VAL A 33 -26.12 -11.42 -1.73
C VAL A 33 -24.67 -10.96 -1.58
N GLY A 34 -23.89 -10.95 -2.67
CA GLY A 34 -22.53 -10.39 -2.70
C GLY A 34 -22.48 -8.87 -2.47
N SER A 35 -23.52 -8.12 -2.89
CA SER A 35 -23.61 -6.68 -2.67
C SER A 35 -24.21 -6.30 -1.31
N LEU A 36 -25.05 -7.18 -0.72
CA LEU A 36 -25.59 -7.02 0.64
C LEU A 36 -24.59 -7.42 1.72
N GLY A 37 -23.59 -8.26 1.39
CA GLY A 37 -22.36 -8.43 2.16
C GLY A 37 -21.54 -7.17 2.01
N GLY A 38 -21.98 -6.06 2.62
CA GLY A 38 -21.19 -4.82 2.68
C GLY A 38 -19.76 -5.16 3.09
N SER A 39 -18.79 -4.42 2.60
CA SER A 39 -17.34 -4.58 2.88
C SER A 39 -17.04 -4.48 4.39
N SER A 40 -17.60 -5.40 5.16
CA SER A 40 -17.27 -5.54 6.57
C SER A 40 -15.88 -6.16 6.62
N SER A 41 -14.87 -5.32 6.92
CA SER A 41 -13.53 -5.81 7.20
C SER A 41 -13.60 -7.00 8.16
N THR A 42 -12.92 -8.08 7.80
CA THR A 42 -12.89 -9.30 8.63
C THR A 42 -11.94 -9.07 9.80
N GLN A 43 -12.38 -9.47 10.98
CA GLN A 43 -11.55 -9.49 12.18
C GLN A 43 -11.17 -10.93 12.48
N SER A 44 -9.87 -11.18 12.65
CA SER A 44 -9.36 -12.46 13.15
C SER A 44 -8.69 -12.26 14.51
N ILE A 45 -8.99 -13.13 15.46
CA ILE A 45 -8.33 -13.12 16.77
C ILE A 45 -6.98 -13.82 16.59
N LEU A 46 -5.88 -13.09 16.84
CA LEU A 46 -4.53 -13.64 16.86
C LEU A 46 -4.22 -14.24 18.25
N THR A 47 -4.58 -13.52 19.29
CA THR A 47 -4.37 -13.96 20.68
C THR A 47 -5.63 -13.67 21.48
N SER A 48 -6.18 -14.71 22.12
CA SER A 48 -7.34 -14.59 22.99
C SER A 48 -6.99 -13.86 24.27
N GLY A 49 -7.90 -12.98 24.73
CA GLY A 49 -7.71 -12.18 25.92
C GLY A 49 -8.99 -11.45 26.34
N ASN A 50 -8.84 -10.30 26.98
CA ASN A 50 -9.96 -9.47 27.39
C ASN A 50 -10.54 -8.71 26.17
N ALA A 51 -11.70 -9.12 25.70
CA ALA A 51 -12.37 -8.51 24.52
C ALA A 51 -12.73 -7.02 24.73
N GLY A 52 -12.76 -6.51 25.96
CA GLY A 52 -12.92 -5.08 26.25
C GLY A 52 -11.61 -4.28 26.21
N GLN A 53 -10.48 -4.96 26.02
CA GLN A 53 -9.14 -4.39 25.96
C GLN A 53 -8.40 -4.97 24.75
N ARG A 54 -8.54 -4.33 23.58
CA ARG A 54 -8.00 -4.85 22.32
C ARG A 54 -6.77 -4.10 21.87
N ILE A 55 -5.83 -4.86 21.31
CA ILE A 55 -4.78 -4.34 20.44
C ILE A 55 -5.17 -4.69 19.01
N ALA A 56 -5.40 -3.67 18.19
CA ALA A 56 -5.70 -3.88 16.77
C ALA A 56 -4.41 -3.93 15.96
N VAL A 57 -4.26 -4.95 15.11
CA VAL A 57 -3.15 -5.10 14.17
C VAL A 57 -3.68 -4.86 12.76
N ILE A 58 -3.08 -3.90 12.06
CA ILE A 58 -3.39 -3.57 10.66
C ILE A 58 -2.17 -3.86 9.79
N PRO A 59 -2.24 -4.83 8.86
CA PRO A 59 -1.14 -5.16 7.98
C PRO A 59 -1.06 -4.21 6.79
N ILE A 60 0.18 -3.84 6.41
CA ILE A 60 0.55 -3.12 5.20
C ILE A 60 1.58 -3.96 4.47
N MET A 61 1.16 -4.61 3.38
CA MET A 61 1.96 -5.58 2.63
C MET A 61 2.15 -5.15 1.17
N GLY A 62 3.37 -5.23 0.67
CA GLY A 62 3.69 -4.90 -0.72
C GLY A 62 3.68 -3.40 -1.03
N VAL A 63 3.51 -3.04 -2.30
CA VAL A 63 3.64 -1.65 -2.78
C VAL A 63 2.48 -0.78 -2.31
N ILE A 64 2.79 0.39 -1.74
CA ILE A 64 1.81 1.38 -1.31
C ILE A 64 1.28 2.14 -2.53
N ASP A 65 0.06 1.82 -2.91
CA ASP A 65 -0.69 2.45 -3.97
C ASP A 65 -2.00 3.06 -3.45
N ARG A 66 -2.80 3.61 -4.37
CA ARG A 66 -4.11 4.19 -4.04
C ARG A 66 -5.05 3.19 -3.37
N HIS A 67 -5.09 1.95 -3.88
CA HIS A 67 -5.99 0.91 -3.33
C HIS A 67 -5.62 0.59 -1.87
N GLN A 68 -4.32 0.43 -1.61
CA GLN A 68 -3.84 0.17 -0.26
C GLN A 68 -4.10 1.35 0.70
N ALA A 69 -3.97 2.61 0.23
CA ALA A 69 -4.31 3.78 1.04
C ALA A 69 -5.80 3.86 1.38
N GLU A 70 -6.69 3.55 0.43
CA GLU A 70 -8.13 3.48 0.66
C GLU A 70 -8.49 2.35 1.63
N MET A 71 -7.92 1.15 1.46
CA MET A 71 -8.08 0.02 2.39
C MET A 71 -7.61 0.40 3.80
N PHE A 72 -6.42 0.93 3.93
CA PHE A 72 -5.88 1.39 5.21
C PHE A 72 -6.80 2.40 5.89
N SER A 73 -7.33 3.36 5.14
CA SER A 73 -8.25 4.36 5.68
C SER A 73 -9.51 3.73 6.29
N ARG A 74 -10.08 2.71 5.63
CA ARG A 74 -11.24 1.96 6.15
C ARG A 74 -10.89 1.17 7.42
N LEU A 75 -9.76 0.50 7.45
CA LEU A 75 -9.33 -0.28 8.62
C LEU A 75 -9.03 0.62 9.82
N ILE A 76 -8.37 1.76 9.60
CA ILE A 76 -8.15 2.77 10.64
C ILE A 76 -9.47 3.36 11.16
N HIS A 77 -10.43 3.62 10.27
CA HIS A 77 -11.77 4.11 10.68
C HIS A 77 -12.46 3.10 11.60
N ARG A 78 -12.42 1.81 11.26
CA ARG A 78 -12.96 0.75 12.12
C ARG A 78 -12.26 0.71 13.49
N ALA A 79 -10.93 0.80 13.53
CA ALA A 79 -10.19 0.83 14.79
C ALA A 79 -10.52 2.08 15.63
N GLU A 80 -10.86 3.18 14.97
CA GLU A 80 -11.28 4.43 15.60
C GLU A 80 -12.66 4.31 16.26
N GLU A 81 -13.61 3.64 15.60
CA GLU A 81 -14.98 3.41 16.09
C GLU A 81 -15.06 2.32 17.19
N ASP A 82 -14.13 1.37 17.21
CA ASP A 82 -14.10 0.31 18.20
C ASP A 82 -13.53 0.86 19.54
N SER A 83 -14.43 1.12 20.49
CA SER A 83 -14.05 1.61 21.83
C SER A 83 -13.21 0.61 22.64
N ALA A 84 -13.22 -0.68 22.28
CA ALA A 84 -12.38 -1.71 22.92
C ALA A 84 -10.92 -1.62 22.46
N VAL A 85 -10.63 -0.99 21.31
CA VAL A 85 -9.26 -0.76 20.83
C VAL A 85 -8.57 0.25 21.74
N LYS A 86 -7.51 -0.19 22.42
CA LYS A 86 -6.69 0.59 23.38
C LYS A 86 -5.27 0.82 22.88
N ALA A 87 -4.81 0.04 21.89
CA ALA A 87 -3.55 0.25 21.18
C ALA A 87 -3.69 -0.19 19.73
N LEU A 88 -2.87 0.36 18.84
CA LEU A 88 -2.82 0.04 17.44
C LEU A 88 -1.41 -0.40 17.05
N ILE A 89 -1.29 -1.49 16.32
CA ILE A 89 -0.05 -1.94 15.69
C ILE A 89 -0.23 -1.85 14.18
N ILE A 90 0.67 -1.17 13.50
CA ILE A 90 0.78 -1.21 12.05
C ILE A 90 1.92 -2.17 11.71
N GLN A 91 1.56 -3.34 11.19
CA GLN A 91 2.51 -4.34 10.74
C GLN A 91 2.90 -4.05 9.30
N ILE A 92 4.18 -3.80 9.04
CA ILE A 92 4.67 -3.33 7.75
C ILE A 92 5.63 -4.35 7.14
N ASP A 93 5.34 -4.72 5.89
CA ASP A 93 6.24 -5.41 4.97
C ASP A 93 6.07 -4.80 3.57
N SER A 94 6.76 -3.67 3.35
CA SER A 94 6.53 -2.84 2.17
C SER A 94 7.81 -2.13 1.71
N PRO A 95 8.10 -2.15 0.40
CA PRO A 95 9.18 -1.36 -0.20
C PRO A 95 8.82 0.13 -0.33
N GLY A 96 7.64 0.57 0.14
CA GLY A 96 7.08 1.88 -0.11
C GLY A 96 6.16 1.91 -1.33
N GLY A 97 5.99 3.08 -1.96
CA GLY A 97 5.09 3.23 -3.10
C GLY A 97 4.93 4.67 -3.57
N THR A 98 3.74 5.05 -4.00
CA THR A 98 3.51 6.41 -4.50
C THR A 98 3.55 7.43 -3.37
N VAL A 99 4.13 8.61 -3.65
CA VAL A 99 4.22 9.74 -2.72
C VAL A 99 2.85 10.05 -2.10
N THR A 100 1.84 10.24 -2.96
CA THR A 100 0.49 10.62 -2.52
C THR A 100 -0.15 9.57 -1.62
N ALA A 101 -0.05 8.27 -1.96
CA ALA A 101 -0.66 7.23 -1.14
C ALA A 101 0.03 7.12 0.23
N SER A 102 1.36 7.22 0.26
CA SER A 102 2.14 7.20 1.50
C SER A 102 1.78 8.38 2.42
N ASP A 103 1.62 9.58 1.85
CA ASP A 103 1.22 10.79 2.59
C ASP A 103 -0.24 10.70 3.07
N GLN A 104 -1.15 10.17 2.26
CA GLN A 104 -2.55 9.93 2.68
C GLN A 104 -2.62 8.99 3.89
N MET A 105 -1.84 7.89 3.87
CA MET A 105 -1.80 6.94 4.99
C MET A 105 -1.17 7.57 6.23
N TYR A 106 -0.07 8.31 6.09
CA TYR A 106 0.56 9.07 7.17
C TYR A 106 -0.43 10.06 7.83
N ASN A 107 -1.07 10.91 7.03
CA ASN A 107 -2.04 11.88 7.51
C ASN A 107 -3.27 11.22 8.15
N ARG A 108 -3.72 10.09 7.60
CA ARG A 108 -4.83 9.31 8.20
C ARG A 108 -4.48 8.80 9.60
N LEU A 109 -3.24 8.35 9.80
CA LEU A 109 -2.79 7.86 11.10
C LEU A 109 -2.64 8.99 12.12
N LEU A 110 -2.14 10.16 11.70
CA LEU A 110 -2.12 11.36 12.55
C LEU A 110 -3.53 11.81 12.94
N THR A 111 -4.48 11.76 12.00
CA THR A 111 -5.89 12.09 12.24
C THR A 111 -6.51 11.12 13.24
N PHE A 112 -6.26 9.82 13.11
CA PHE A 112 -6.67 8.80 14.10
C PHE A 112 -6.19 9.15 15.51
N LYS A 113 -4.90 9.43 15.67
CA LYS A 113 -4.31 9.83 16.98
C LYS A 113 -5.00 11.06 17.56
N LYS A 114 -5.22 12.08 16.71
CA LYS A 114 -5.91 13.32 17.10
C LYS A 114 -7.35 13.06 17.54
N ASN A 115 -8.11 12.26 16.77
CA ASN A 115 -9.52 11.96 17.06
C ASN A 115 -9.66 11.12 18.35
N CYS A 116 -8.80 10.12 18.52
CA CYS A 116 -8.75 9.37 19.77
C CYS A 116 -8.49 10.28 20.98
N LYS A 117 -7.49 11.17 20.89
CA LYS A 117 -7.18 12.14 21.94
C LYS A 117 -8.36 13.07 22.25
N ASN A 118 -9.03 13.59 21.23
CA ASN A 118 -10.22 14.46 21.36
C ASN A 118 -11.38 13.73 22.04
N SER A 119 -11.47 12.40 21.87
CA SER A 119 -12.46 11.53 22.55
C SER A 119 -12.02 11.07 23.94
N GLY A 120 -10.93 11.63 24.50
CA GLY A 120 -10.39 11.26 25.80
C GLY A 120 -9.68 9.89 25.82
N ARG A 121 -9.39 9.30 24.65
CA ARG A 121 -8.68 8.02 24.53
C ARG A 121 -7.21 8.27 24.21
N ASN A 122 -6.32 7.67 24.97
CA ASN A 122 -4.90 7.58 24.61
C ASN A 122 -4.66 6.20 23.97
N VAL A 123 -4.53 6.16 22.64
CA VAL A 123 -4.31 4.93 21.88
C VAL A 123 -2.91 5.00 21.28
N PRO A 124 -1.90 4.38 21.90
CA PRO A 124 -0.55 4.34 21.35
C PRO A 124 -0.53 3.57 20.03
N VAL A 125 0.28 4.08 19.09
CA VAL A 125 0.48 3.50 17.77
C VAL A 125 1.89 2.96 17.65
N VAL A 126 2.03 1.65 17.52
CA VAL A 126 3.31 0.96 17.38
C VAL A 126 3.48 0.52 15.91
N ILE A 127 4.64 0.73 15.37
CA ILE A 127 5.03 0.23 14.05
C ILE A 127 5.89 -1.02 14.23
N SER A 128 5.51 -2.09 13.54
CA SER A 128 6.27 -3.35 13.51
C SER A 128 6.66 -3.65 12.06
N MET A 129 7.94 -3.53 11.73
CA MET A 129 8.47 -3.78 10.38
C MET A 129 9.07 -5.18 10.34
N SER A 130 8.59 -6.03 9.41
CA SER A 130 9.10 -7.40 9.26
C SER A 130 10.27 -7.47 8.29
N GLU A 131 10.02 -7.64 6.98
CA GLU A 131 11.11 -7.75 6.00
C GLU A 131 11.54 -6.37 5.47
N LEU A 132 10.58 -5.58 5.02
CA LEU A 132 10.78 -4.25 4.47
C LEU A 132 9.90 -3.20 5.17
N GLY A 133 10.52 -2.12 5.61
CA GLY A 133 9.84 -0.91 6.08
C GLY A 133 10.51 0.33 5.48
N THR A 134 10.58 0.39 4.13
CA THR A 134 11.45 1.34 3.42
C THR A 134 10.66 2.41 2.69
N SER A 135 11.31 3.56 2.47
CA SER A 135 10.82 4.62 1.60
C SER A 135 9.41 5.11 2.00
N GLY A 136 8.37 5.00 1.17
CA GLY A 136 7.00 5.40 1.53
C GLY A 136 6.43 4.66 2.75
N ALA A 137 6.88 3.43 3.02
CA ALA A 137 6.52 2.70 4.23
C ALA A 137 7.21 3.31 5.48
N TYR A 138 8.45 3.77 5.34
CA TYR A 138 9.12 4.50 6.41
C TYR A 138 8.50 5.89 6.65
N TYR A 139 8.06 6.56 5.56
CA TYR A 139 7.28 7.80 5.64
C TYR A 139 6.04 7.62 6.51
N LEU A 140 5.22 6.60 6.21
CA LEU A 140 4.06 6.23 7.02
C LEU A 140 4.45 5.91 8.48
N SER A 141 5.55 5.18 8.67
CA SER A 141 6.03 4.76 10.00
C SER A 141 6.35 5.94 10.91
N CYS A 142 6.72 7.09 10.35
CA CYS A 142 6.97 8.31 11.09
C CYS A 142 5.73 8.87 11.81
N ALA A 143 4.52 8.39 11.52
CA ALA A 143 3.31 8.72 12.28
C ALA A 143 3.13 7.88 13.56
N GLY A 144 3.92 6.80 13.73
CA GLY A 144 3.91 5.96 14.93
C GLY A 144 4.56 6.60 16.14
N ASP A 145 4.24 6.09 17.31
CA ASP A 145 4.84 6.53 18.59
C ASP A 145 6.12 5.73 18.93
N TYR A 146 6.18 4.48 18.45
CA TYR A 146 7.31 3.58 18.67
C TYR A 146 7.51 2.68 17.44
N LEU A 147 8.75 2.60 16.97
CA LEU A 147 9.12 1.90 15.75
C LEU A 147 10.02 0.71 16.06
N ILE A 148 9.55 -0.49 15.75
CA ILE A 148 10.26 -1.75 15.91
C ILE A 148 10.52 -2.34 14.52
N ALA A 149 11.70 -2.88 14.30
CA ALA A 149 12.03 -3.61 13.08
C ALA A 149 12.67 -4.96 13.43
N GLU A 150 12.31 -6.00 12.69
CA GLU A 150 12.91 -7.32 12.84
C GLU A 150 14.40 -7.28 12.53
N ARG A 151 15.17 -8.18 13.13
CA ARG A 151 16.64 -8.19 13.06
C ARG A 151 17.20 -8.15 11.65
N THR A 152 16.50 -8.74 10.70
CA THR A 152 16.92 -8.85 9.29
C THR A 152 16.23 -7.82 8.39
N ALA A 153 15.34 -7.00 8.95
CA ALA A 153 14.59 -6.00 8.19
C ALA A 153 15.49 -4.90 7.61
N LEU A 154 15.07 -4.37 6.48
CA LEU A 154 15.58 -3.15 5.88
C LEU A 154 14.59 -2.01 6.09
N THR A 155 15.10 -0.82 6.47
CA THR A 155 14.27 0.37 6.70
C THR A 155 14.99 1.65 6.25
N GLY A 156 14.34 2.80 6.40
CA GLY A 156 14.88 4.07 5.91
C GLY A 156 14.63 4.22 4.40
N ASN A 157 15.68 4.26 3.58
CA ASN A 157 15.59 4.55 2.14
C ASN A 157 14.84 5.86 1.88
N ILE A 158 15.25 6.91 2.62
CA ILE A 158 14.64 8.23 2.57
C ILE A 158 15.08 8.92 1.29
N GLY A 159 14.18 8.97 0.30
CA GLY A 159 14.44 9.49 -1.02
C GLY A 159 13.22 9.42 -1.92
N VAL A 160 13.29 10.10 -3.06
CA VAL A 160 12.21 10.17 -4.06
C VAL A 160 12.78 9.81 -5.41
N LEU A 161 12.04 9.05 -6.20
CA LEU A 161 12.37 8.81 -7.58
C LEU A 161 11.15 9.07 -8.47
N PHE A 162 11.41 9.52 -9.69
CA PHE A 162 10.41 9.68 -10.73
C PHE A 162 10.85 8.84 -11.94
N PRO A 163 10.33 7.61 -12.10
CA PRO A 163 10.70 6.76 -13.23
C PRO A 163 10.21 7.41 -14.53
N ASN A 164 11.12 7.71 -15.41
CA ASN A 164 10.82 8.21 -16.74
C ASN A 164 11.70 7.47 -17.77
N TYR A 165 11.06 6.94 -18.81
CA TYR A 165 11.73 6.21 -19.88
C TYR A 165 11.57 6.99 -21.16
N ASN A 166 12.61 7.02 -22.00
CA ASN A 166 12.58 7.67 -23.30
C ASN A 166 12.77 6.64 -24.42
N TYR A 167 11.87 6.62 -25.38
CA TYR A 167 11.85 5.69 -26.51
C TYR A 167 12.11 6.37 -27.86
N SER A 168 12.38 7.68 -27.90
CA SER A 168 12.52 8.42 -29.17
C SER A 168 13.50 7.77 -30.13
N LYS A 169 14.68 7.37 -29.65
CA LYS A 169 15.68 6.68 -30.48
C LYS A 169 15.24 5.30 -31.01
N LEU A 170 14.35 4.62 -30.27
CA LEU A 170 13.76 3.36 -30.74
C LEU A 170 12.73 3.63 -31.83
N LEU A 171 11.87 4.62 -31.64
CA LEU A 171 10.87 5.04 -32.63
C LEU A 171 11.53 5.45 -33.93
N ASP A 172 12.62 6.23 -33.90
CA ASP A 172 13.41 6.60 -35.06
C ASP A 172 13.91 5.37 -35.85
N LYS A 173 14.43 4.34 -35.10
CA LYS A 173 14.93 3.11 -35.73
C LYS A 173 13.87 2.29 -36.46
N ILE A 174 12.64 2.33 -36.02
CA ILE A 174 11.52 1.59 -36.61
C ILE A 174 10.67 2.46 -37.54
N GLY A 175 11.08 3.71 -37.79
CA GLY A 175 10.39 4.63 -38.71
C GLY A 175 9.08 5.19 -38.19
N VAL A 176 8.84 5.21 -36.89
CA VAL A 176 7.68 5.82 -36.25
C VAL A 176 8.01 7.24 -35.81
N GLN A 177 7.16 8.20 -36.18
CA GLN A 177 7.28 9.61 -35.81
C GLN A 177 6.21 9.96 -34.76
N ASP A 178 6.61 10.65 -33.70
CA ASP A 178 5.67 11.29 -32.80
C ASP A 178 5.20 12.63 -33.40
N LEU A 179 3.92 12.76 -33.60
CA LEU A 179 3.26 13.94 -34.17
C LEU A 179 2.36 14.63 -33.14
N THR A 180 2.68 14.49 -31.85
CA THR A 180 1.93 15.11 -30.75
C THR A 180 1.94 16.62 -30.89
N VAL A 181 0.75 17.24 -30.85
CA VAL A 181 0.56 18.69 -30.88
C VAL A 181 0.06 19.16 -29.52
N VAL A 182 0.75 20.14 -28.95
CA VAL A 182 0.37 20.77 -27.69
C VAL A 182 -0.17 22.17 -27.92
N SER A 183 -0.99 22.66 -26.99
CA SER A 183 -1.55 24.01 -27.05
C SER A 183 -0.46 25.08 -26.97
N THR A 184 -0.66 26.21 -27.66
CA THR A 184 0.24 27.36 -27.61
C THR A 184 0.36 27.89 -26.17
N GLY A 185 1.58 28.19 -25.74
CA GLY A 185 1.85 28.73 -24.38
C GLY A 185 1.95 27.68 -23.28
N THR A 186 1.93 26.37 -23.58
CA THR A 186 2.04 25.30 -22.58
C THR A 186 3.31 24.44 -22.77
N PRO A 187 4.52 25.01 -22.58
CA PRO A 187 5.80 24.36 -22.94
C PRO A 187 6.19 23.16 -22.07
N TYR A 188 5.38 22.81 -21.07
CA TYR A 188 5.59 21.67 -20.18
C TYR A 188 4.54 20.56 -20.38
N LYS A 189 3.60 20.74 -21.32
CA LYS A 189 2.49 19.82 -21.47
C LYS A 189 2.94 18.42 -21.97
N ASP A 190 4.02 18.39 -22.74
CA ASP A 190 4.68 17.21 -23.30
C ASP A 190 6.02 16.89 -22.64
N ALA A 191 6.35 17.54 -21.51
CA ALA A 191 7.66 17.41 -20.86
C ALA A 191 8.02 15.96 -20.49
N GLY A 192 7.02 15.10 -20.24
CA GLY A 192 7.19 13.68 -19.90
C GLY A 192 6.93 12.73 -21.07
N ASP A 193 6.77 13.22 -22.28
CA ASP A 193 6.50 12.39 -23.44
C ASP A 193 7.70 11.47 -23.73
N PRO A 194 7.51 10.15 -23.69
CA PRO A 194 8.59 9.20 -23.95
C PRO A 194 8.97 9.11 -25.44
N GLY A 195 8.12 9.59 -26.35
CA GLY A 195 8.35 9.62 -27.79
C GLY A 195 9.26 10.75 -28.24
N ASN A 196 9.38 11.80 -27.44
CA ASN A 196 10.20 12.97 -27.76
C ASN A 196 11.53 12.98 -26.99
N PRO A 197 12.63 13.49 -27.58
CA PRO A 197 13.90 13.64 -26.86
C PRO A 197 13.72 14.51 -25.59
N PRO A 198 14.30 14.10 -24.44
CA PRO A 198 14.20 14.88 -23.23
C PRO A 198 14.89 16.23 -23.39
N THR A 199 14.24 17.31 -22.97
CA THR A 199 14.81 18.65 -22.96
C THR A 199 15.38 19.00 -21.60
N THR A 200 16.39 19.91 -21.56
CA THR A 200 16.92 20.46 -20.30
C THR A 200 15.83 21.08 -19.43
N ARG A 201 14.86 21.77 -20.06
CA ARG A 201 13.71 22.36 -19.39
C ARG A 201 12.83 21.31 -18.71
N ALA A 202 12.49 20.23 -19.43
CA ALA A 202 11.69 19.13 -18.88
C ALA A 202 12.41 18.45 -17.73
N THR A 203 13.70 18.16 -17.88
CA THR A 203 14.52 17.56 -16.81
C THR A 203 14.55 18.44 -15.57
N ALA A 204 14.80 19.74 -15.71
CA ALA A 204 14.82 20.68 -14.59
C ALA A 204 13.45 20.78 -13.89
N TYR A 205 12.35 20.75 -14.65
CA TYR A 205 11.00 20.74 -14.10
C TYR A 205 10.75 19.47 -13.25
N PHE A 206 11.07 18.29 -13.75
CA PHE A 206 10.91 17.06 -12.98
C PHE A 206 11.82 17.00 -11.78
N GLN A 207 13.08 17.47 -11.91
CA GLN A 207 14.01 17.53 -10.78
C GLN A 207 13.44 18.40 -9.65
N ALA A 208 12.95 19.60 -9.95
CA ALA A 208 12.35 20.47 -8.95
C ALA A 208 11.14 19.83 -8.23
N ASN A 209 10.31 19.05 -8.94
CA ASN A 209 9.20 18.34 -8.31
C ASN A 209 9.68 17.20 -7.40
N VAL A 210 10.72 16.45 -7.82
CA VAL A 210 11.32 15.37 -7.03
C VAL A 210 11.97 15.94 -5.77
N ASP A 211 12.71 17.04 -5.90
CA ASP A 211 13.37 17.72 -4.77
C ASP A 211 12.35 18.24 -3.77
N SER A 212 11.24 18.84 -4.25
CA SER A 212 10.15 19.29 -3.38
C SER A 212 9.50 18.14 -2.60
N ALA A 213 9.28 17.00 -3.24
CA ALA A 213 8.75 15.81 -2.56
C ALA A 213 9.78 15.22 -1.57
N PHE A 214 11.07 15.31 -1.89
CA PHE A 214 12.14 14.87 -0.99
C PHE A 214 12.24 15.77 0.26
N ASP A 215 12.11 17.07 0.11
CA ASP A 215 12.08 18.01 1.24
C ASP A 215 10.90 17.70 2.17
N MET A 216 9.71 17.44 1.63
CA MET A 216 8.56 16.99 2.44
C MET A 216 8.87 15.70 3.20
N PHE A 217 9.54 14.74 2.57
CA PHE A 217 9.93 13.50 3.26
C PHE A 217 10.90 13.78 4.40
N LYS A 218 11.94 14.60 4.16
CA LYS A 218 12.89 14.99 5.21
C LYS A 218 12.19 15.67 6.39
N ASP A 219 11.23 16.55 6.12
CA ASP A 219 10.47 17.26 7.15
C ASP A 219 9.66 16.31 8.02
N VAL A 220 9.00 15.30 7.42
CA VAL A 220 8.27 14.26 8.14
C VAL A 220 9.21 13.46 9.04
N VAL A 221 10.34 12.99 8.51
CA VAL A 221 11.30 12.23 9.30
C VAL A 221 11.94 13.10 10.40
N ASN A 222 12.30 14.32 10.08
CA ASN A 222 12.85 15.26 11.05
C ASN A 222 11.87 15.52 12.19
N THR A 223 10.59 15.72 11.88
CA THR A 223 9.53 15.90 12.89
C THR A 223 9.41 14.70 13.82
N ALA A 224 9.46 13.48 13.27
CA ALA A 224 9.29 12.25 14.02
C ALA A 224 10.54 11.81 14.77
N ARG A 225 11.74 12.03 14.19
CA ARG A 225 12.97 11.37 14.63
C ARG A 225 14.07 12.31 15.13
N LYS A 226 13.95 13.64 14.98
CA LYS A 226 15.00 14.61 15.39
C LYS A 226 15.50 14.41 16.83
N SER A 227 14.60 14.15 17.76
CA SER A 227 14.96 13.91 19.18
C SER A 227 15.60 12.55 19.43
N LYS A 228 15.56 11.64 18.46
CA LYS A 228 16.08 10.28 18.53
C LYS A 228 17.42 10.13 17.78
N LEU A 229 17.75 11.08 16.92
CA LEU A 229 19.03 11.07 16.19
C LEU A 229 20.20 11.22 17.20
N PRO A 230 21.32 10.53 16.98
CA PRO A 230 22.52 10.68 17.79
C PRO A 230 23.05 12.11 17.75
N LYS A 231 23.76 12.52 18.81
CA LYS A 231 24.35 13.85 18.89
C LYS A 231 25.30 14.11 17.69
N GLY A 232 25.05 15.20 16.97
CA GLY A 232 25.82 15.60 15.80
C GLY A 232 25.37 14.95 14.48
N VAL A 233 24.36 14.07 14.49
CA VAL A 233 23.73 13.52 13.29
C VAL A 233 22.53 14.39 12.90
N THR A 234 22.48 14.75 11.63
CA THR A 234 21.37 15.50 11.04
C THR A 234 20.49 14.59 10.18
N ILE A 235 19.35 15.10 9.73
CA ILE A 235 18.49 14.35 8.83
C ILE A 235 19.21 14.06 7.49
N ASP A 236 20.03 14.97 7.00
CA ASP A 236 20.73 14.81 5.73
C ASP A 236 21.78 13.68 5.77
N ASP A 237 22.30 13.34 6.96
CA ASP A 237 23.24 12.21 7.14
C ASP A 237 22.57 10.83 6.99
N VAL A 238 21.25 10.79 7.07
CA VAL A 238 20.44 9.56 6.99
C VAL A 238 19.45 9.55 5.82
N ALA A 239 19.27 10.69 5.16
CA ALA A 239 18.34 10.87 4.03
C ALA A 239 19.08 10.91 2.68
N ASP A 240 19.89 9.91 2.41
CA ASP A 240 20.69 9.79 1.18
C ASP A 240 20.18 8.68 0.23
N GLY A 241 18.99 8.17 0.49
CA GLY A 241 18.36 7.13 -0.32
C GLY A 241 18.83 5.71 0.01
N ARG A 242 19.73 5.50 0.97
CA ARG A 242 20.13 4.14 1.40
C ARG A 242 19.06 3.50 2.29
N ALA A 243 18.85 2.20 2.10
CA ALA A 243 18.19 1.38 3.09
C ALA A 243 19.21 0.91 4.14
N PHE A 244 18.79 0.84 5.39
CA PHE A 244 19.61 0.44 6.52
C PHE A 244 19.09 -0.87 7.12
N PRO A 245 19.97 -1.85 7.38
CA PRO A 245 19.63 -2.96 8.27
C PRO A 245 19.14 -2.46 9.63
N ALA A 246 18.24 -3.18 10.26
CA ALA A 246 17.59 -2.78 11.52
C ALA A 246 18.59 -2.36 12.61
N ALA A 247 19.72 -3.08 12.77
CA ALA A 247 20.75 -2.74 13.74
C ALA A 247 21.40 -1.38 13.48
N ASP A 248 21.60 -1.01 12.22
CA ASP A 248 22.18 0.29 11.85
C ASP A 248 21.14 1.40 11.91
N ALA A 249 19.87 1.10 11.54
CA ALA A 249 18.76 2.02 11.70
C ALA A 249 18.56 2.40 13.18
N LEU A 250 18.69 1.43 14.10
CA LEU A 250 18.66 1.68 15.55
C LEU A 250 19.78 2.62 15.98
N LYS A 251 21.02 2.34 15.59
CA LYS A 251 22.19 3.20 15.90
C LYS A 251 22.02 4.64 15.37
N LYS A 252 21.32 4.78 14.24
CA LYS A 252 21.05 6.08 13.60
C LYS A 252 19.81 6.79 14.16
N GLY A 253 19.09 6.17 15.09
CA GLY A 253 17.85 6.74 15.66
C GLY A 253 16.64 6.69 14.74
N LEU A 254 16.71 5.93 13.63
CA LEU A 254 15.61 5.77 12.69
C LEU A 254 14.51 4.84 13.20
N ILE A 255 14.84 3.90 14.09
CA ILE A 255 13.90 3.04 14.82
C ILE A 255 14.20 3.10 16.31
N ASP A 256 13.30 2.57 17.14
CA ASP A 256 13.42 2.59 18.60
C ASP A 256 13.89 1.25 19.16
N GLN A 257 13.65 0.14 18.44
CA GLN A 257 14.02 -1.20 18.89
C GLN A 257 14.23 -2.14 17.71
N VAL A 258 15.14 -3.11 17.86
CA VAL A 258 15.19 -4.32 17.04
C VAL A 258 14.41 -5.40 17.79
N GLY A 259 13.35 -5.94 17.18
CA GLY A 259 12.44 -6.91 17.80
C GLY A 259 11.43 -7.45 16.78
N TYR A 260 10.53 -8.30 17.25
CA TYR A 260 9.52 -8.98 16.47
C TYR A 260 8.11 -8.47 16.78
N LEU A 261 7.08 -9.04 16.14
CA LEU A 261 5.69 -8.63 16.35
C LEU A 261 5.29 -8.79 17.83
N GLU A 262 5.76 -9.83 18.49
CA GLU A 262 5.49 -10.09 19.91
C GLU A 262 6.07 -9.01 20.83
N ASP A 263 7.20 -8.41 20.45
CA ASP A 263 7.77 -7.25 21.16
C ASP A 263 6.89 -6.01 20.96
N ALA A 264 6.35 -5.82 19.75
CA ALA A 264 5.40 -4.75 19.45
C ALA A 264 4.08 -4.91 20.23
N GLU A 265 3.56 -6.14 20.34
CA GLU A 265 2.38 -6.47 21.16
C GLU A 265 2.62 -6.16 22.64
N SER A 266 3.77 -6.59 23.16
CA SER A 266 4.19 -6.36 24.55
C SER A 266 4.36 -4.88 24.86
N TYR A 267 5.01 -4.14 23.96
CA TYR A 267 5.16 -2.69 24.09
C TYR A 267 3.81 -1.97 24.04
N ALA A 268 2.95 -2.32 23.06
CA ALA A 268 1.62 -1.74 22.90
C ALA A 268 0.74 -1.98 24.15
N ALA A 269 0.78 -3.20 24.70
CA ALA A 269 0.07 -3.54 25.94
C ALA A 269 0.57 -2.68 27.13
N THR A 270 1.88 -2.55 27.29
CA THR A 270 2.50 -1.77 28.36
C THR A 270 2.18 -0.28 28.22
N ALA A 271 2.33 0.28 27.02
CA ALA A 271 2.08 1.69 26.74
C ALA A 271 0.61 2.10 26.96
N ALA A 272 -0.32 1.15 26.72
CA ALA A 272 -1.76 1.35 26.97
C ALA A 272 -2.22 0.89 28.35
N GLY A 273 -1.34 0.35 29.22
CA GLY A 273 -1.67 -0.13 30.56
C GLY A 273 -2.60 -1.35 30.56
N LEU A 274 -2.50 -2.24 29.57
CA LEU A 274 -3.39 -3.37 29.39
C LEU A 274 -2.89 -4.61 30.11
N LYS A 275 -3.83 -5.41 30.61
CA LYS A 275 -3.55 -6.73 31.21
C LYS A 275 -4.30 -7.79 30.40
N ASN A 276 -3.56 -8.72 29.81
CA ASN A 276 -4.10 -9.81 28.99
C ASN A 276 -5.06 -9.29 27.87
N PRO A 277 -4.62 -8.35 26.99
CA PRO A 277 -5.47 -7.84 25.92
C PRO A 277 -5.79 -8.91 24.89
N GLU A 278 -6.95 -8.80 24.25
CA GLU A 278 -7.24 -9.54 23.02
C GLU A 278 -6.50 -8.87 21.85
N ILE A 279 -5.73 -9.66 21.08
CA ILE A 279 -5.03 -9.16 19.90
C ILE A 279 -5.83 -9.54 18.65
N VAL A 280 -6.25 -8.54 17.89
CA VAL A 280 -7.13 -8.72 16.76
C VAL A 280 -6.50 -8.14 15.50
N LYS A 281 -6.49 -8.92 14.42
CA LYS A 281 -6.04 -8.46 13.11
C LYS A 281 -7.24 -7.99 12.29
N TYR A 282 -7.17 -6.75 11.83
CA TYR A 282 -8.14 -6.18 10.91
C TYR A 282 -7.64 -6.33 9.49
N GLN A 283 -8.45 -6.94 8.65
CA GLN A 283 -8.16 -7.13 7.24
C GLN A 283 -9.44 -7.06 6.41
N GLU A 284 -9.34 -6.74 5.15
CA GLU A 284 -10.50 -6.86 4.25
C GLU A 284 -10.81 -8.33 3.98
N PRO A 285 -12.11 -8.69 3.87
CA PRO A 285 -12.47 -10.03 3.45
C PRO A 285 -11.92 -10.29 2.05
N ALA A 286 -11.46 -11.52 1.81
CA ALA A 286 -11.10 -11.94 0.48
C ALA A 286 -12.33 -11.77 -0.43
N SER A 287 -12.19 -11.05 -1.55
CA SER A 287 -13.29 -10.92 -2.49
C SER A 287 -13.60 -12.29 -3.12
N PHE A 288 -14.88 -12.54 -3.42
CA PHE A 288 -15.26 -13.77 -4.13
C PHE A 288 -14.44 -13.98 -5.41
N PHE A 289 -14.11 -12.90 -6.10
CA PHE A 289 -13.28 -12.93 -7.30
C PHE A 289 -11.83 -13.35 -7.01
N SER A 290 -11.26 -12.90 -5.87
CA SER A 290 -9.90 -13.32 -5.47
C SER A 290 -9.86 -14.78 -5.01
N ILE A 291 -10.97 -15.29 -4.46
CA ILE A 291 -11.10 -16.73 -4.12
C ILE A 291 -11.22 -17.54 -5.41
N LEU A 292 -12.00 -17.10 -6.37
CA LEU A 292 -12.22 -17.81 -7.63
C LEU A 292 -11.00 -17.78 -8.56
N SER A 293 -10.23 -16.67 -8.55
CA SER A 293 -9.00 -16.52 -9.33
C SER A 293 -7.79 -17.22 -8.71
N GLY A 294 -7.93 -17.81 -7.51
CA GLY A 294 -6.82 -18.40 -6.75
C GLY A 294 -5.87 -17.37 -6.16
N GLU A 295 -6.19 -16.08 -6.23
CA GLU A 295 -5.36 -15.01 -5.66
C GLU A 295 -5.48 -14.93 -4.13
N ALA A 296 -6.52 -15.51 -3.54
CA ALA A 296 -6.72 -15.50 -2.09
C ALA A 296 -5.65 -16.30 -1.33
N ASP A 297 -5.09 -17.35 -1.95
CA ASP A 297 -4.02 -18.18 -1.37
C ASP A 297 -2.61 -17.73 -1.79
N SER A 298 -2.49 -16.85 -2.79
CA SER A 298 -1.19 -16.49 -3.36
C SER A 298 -0.45 -15.38 -2.59
N LYS A 299 -0.99 -14.84 -1.50
CA LYS A 299 -0.32 -13.82 -0.68
C LYS A 299 0.96 -14.32 0.04
N TYR A 300 1.27 -15.59 -0.07
CA TYR A 300 2.50 -16.21 0.46
C TYR A 300 3.32 -17.00 -0.57
N ASP A 301 3.04 -16.88 -1.87
CA ASP A 301 3.72 -17.70 -2.87
C ASP A 301 4.67 -16.89 -3.76
N ARG A 302 5.94 -17.16 -3.52
CA ARG A 302 7.15 -17.15 -4.35
C ARG A 302 7.44 -15.92 -5.24
N PRO A 303 8.67 -15.42 -5.22
CA PRO A 303 9.17 -14.51 -6.24
C PRO A 303 9.42 -15.28 -7.56
N GLY A 304 8.35 -15.63 -8.23
CA GLY A 304 8.38 -16.03 -9.63
C GLY A 304 8.05 -14.80 -10.46
N ILE A 305 8.98 -14.36 -11.29
CA ILE A 305 8.72 -13.31 -12.28
C ILE A 305 7.71 -13.89 -13.29
N THR A 306 6.43 -13.82 -12.97
CA THR A 306 5.38 -14.05 -13.95
C THR A 306 5.11 -12.72 -14.63
N ILE A 307 5.73 -12.50 -15.78
CA ILE A 307 5.39 -11.38 -16.65
C ILE A 307 4.02 -11.68 -17.26
N LYS A 308 2.96 -11.34 -16.55
CA LYS A 308 1.63 -11.22 -17.14
C LYS A 308 1.61 -9.90 -17.91
N LEU A 309 1.79 -9.97 -19.23
CA LEU A 309 1.54 -8.86 -20.14
C LEU A 309 0.01 -8.68 -20.24
N ASP A 310 -0.59 -8.09 -19.25
CA ASP A 310 -1.97 -7.61 -19.31
C ASP A 310 -1.99 -6.09 -19.55
N ALA A 311 -3.14 -5.56 -19.97
CA ALA A 311 -3.30 -4.12 -20.22
C ALA A 311 -2.92 -3.27 -18.97
N SER A 312 -3.06 -3.81 -17.76
CA SER A 312 -2.72 -3.15 -16.50
C SER A 312 -1.20 -3.07 -16.26
N ALA A 313 -0.42 -3.99 -16.83
CA ALA A 313 1.04 -3.93 -16.79
C ALA A 313 1.57 -2.83 -17.71
N LEU A 314 0.95 -2.67 -18.89
CA LEU A 314 1.24 -1.56 -19.81
C LEU A 314 0.85 -0.20 -19.20
N ASP A 315 -0.28 -0.12 -18.52
CA ASP A 315 -0.74 1.10 -17.83
C ASP A 315 0.21 1.50 -16.67
N ARG A 316 0.77 0.51 -15.96
CA ARG A 316 1.81 0.74 -14.95
C ARG A 316 3.14 1.23 -15.52
N LEU A 317 3.49 0.82 -16.74
CA LEU A 317 4.67 1.30 -17.45
C LEU A 317 4.47 2.73 -18.01
N GLN A 318 3.23 3.11 -18.31
CA GLN A 318 2.89 4.43 -18.87
C GLN A 318 2.59 5.49 -17.80
N SER A 319 2.24 5.10 -16.57
CA SER A 319 1.95 6.06 -15.52
C SER A 319 3.23 6.51 -14.80
N SER A 320 3.85 7.58 -15.28
CA SER A 320 4.93 8.28 -14.57
C SER A 320 4.36 8.90 -13.28
N ARG A 321 4.69 8.33 -12.12
CA ARG A 321 4.29 8.84 -10.81
C ARG A 321 5.50 9.03 -9.93
N MET A 322 5.52 10.08 -9.14
CA MET A 322 6.54 10.23 -8.10
C MET A 322 6.36 9.13 -7.05
N MET A 323 7.45 8.48 -6.70
CA MET A 323 7.45 7.32 -5.83
C MET A 323 8.46 7.46 -4.69
N TYR A 324 8.01 7.09 -3.53
CA TYR A 324 8.82 6.63 -2.42
C TYR A 324 8.89 5.09 -2.54
N LEU A 325 9.87 4.57 -3.28
CA LEU A 325 9.96 3.14 -3.56
C LEU A 325 11.41 2.66 -3.42
N TYR A 326 11.62 1.65 -2.59
CA TYR A 326 12.88 0.91 -2.55
C TYR A 326 12.95 -0.05 -3.74
N ARG A 327 13.97 0.12 -4.57
CA ARG A 327 14.35 -0.84 -5.61
C ARG A 327 15.61 -1.53 -5.13
N GLY A 328 15.51 -2.80 -4.72
CA GLY A 328 16.67 -3.59 -4.35
C GLY A 328 17.76 -3.49 -5.42
N GLU A 329 19.03 -3.59 -5.02
CA GLU A 329 20.15 -3.58 -5.96
C GLU A 329 20.00 -4.74 -6.94
N THR A 330 19.84 -4.43 -8.23
CA THR A 330 20.11 -5.42 -9.27
C THR A 330 21.63 -5.64 -9.28
N PRO A 331 22.13 -6.86 -9.07
CA PRO A 331 23.57 -7.10 -9.16
C PRO A 331 24.07 -6.64 -10.53
N PRO A 332 25.26 -6.04 -10.62
CA PRO A 332 25.82 -5.61 -11.89
C PRO A 332 25.88 -6.82 -12.83
N SER A 333 25.34 -6.67 -14.03
CA SER A 333 25.48 -7.66 -15.09
C SER A 333 26.96 -7.90 -15.34
N ARG A 334 27.42 -9.11 -15.06
CA ARG A 334 28.78 -9.57 -15.43
C ARG A 334 28.88 -9.75 -16.93
#